data_7e4dc3b068f4020405f7218567ef7205
#
_entry.id   7e4dc3b068f4020405f7218567ef7205
#
_cell.length_a   1.000
_cell.length_b   1.000
_cell.length_c   1.000
_cell.angle_alpha   90.00
_cell.angle_beta   90.00
_cell.angle_gamma   90.00
#
_symmetry.space_group_name_H-M   'P 1'
#
loop_
_entity.id
_entity.type
_entity.pdbx_description
1 polymer ?
#
loop_
_entity_poly.entity_id
_entity_poly.type
_entity_poly.pdbx_seq_one_letter_code
_entity_poly.pdbx_strand_id
1 'polypeptide(L)'
;VQEFVLSVGINMLAGYGLTESLATVSCENLFAHEIGSVGTLMPHMQVKLGENNEILLKGPAITKGYYKKEAATKAAFTEDGWFRTGDAGYMKGDFLFLTERIKDLFKTSNGKYIAPQAIETKMVVDRYIDQISIIADERKFVAALIVPDYKLVEQFAAEKGIQYASMAELLKNETVIELFR
;
A
#
# COMPACT_ATOMS: atom_id res chain seq x y z
N VAL A 1 13.06 0.03 1.78
CA VAL A 1 13.41 -0.33 3.17
C VAL A 1 14.18 -1.64 3.18
N GLN A 2 13.65 -2.75 2.66
CA GLN A 2 14.29 -4.08 2.66
C GLN A 2 15.71 -4.04 2.07
N GLU A 3 15.87 -3.43 0.89
CA GLU A 3 17.16 -3.27 0.21
C GLU A 3 18.20 -2.55 1.08
N PHE A 4 17.79 -1.45 1.74
CA PHE A 4 18.65 -0.71 2.66
C PHE A 4 19.06 -1.56 3.87
N VAL A 5 18.10 -2.23 4.50
CA VAL A 5 18.35 -3.06 5.70
C VAL A 5 19.30 -4.22 5.39
N LEU A 6 19.11 -4.87 4.23
CA LEU A 6 20.00 -5.92 3.74
C LEU A 6 21.41 -5.39 3.43
N SER A 7 21.52 -4.16 2.89
CA SER A 7 22.83 -3.55 2.56
C SER A 7 23.70 -3.28 3.79
N VAL A 8 23.11 -3.12 4.97
CA VAL A 8 23.85 -2.99 6.25
C VAL A 8 24.03 -4.32 6.98
N GLY A 9 23.77 -5.44 6.30
CA GLY A 9 24.03 -6.79 6.83
C GLY A 9 22.96 -7.34 7.77
N ILE A 10 21.79 -6.72 7.83
CA ILE A 10 20.66 -7.19 8.65
C ILE A 10 19.70 -7.98 7.76
N ASN A 11 19.43 -9.24 8.11
CA ASN A 11 18.45 -10.06 7.40
C ASN A 11 17.04 -9.57 7.72
N MET A 12 16.37 -9.03 6.72
CA MET A 12 14.97 -8.63 6.77
C MET A 12 14.18 -9.53 5.83
N LEU A 13 13.33 -10.38 6.38
CA LEU A 13 12.49 -11.31 5.64
C LEU A 13 11.05 -10.82 5.64
N ALA A 14 10.48 -10.71 4.45
CA ALA A 14 9.10 -10.32 4.26
C ALA A 14 8.17 -11.54 4.31
N GLY A 15 6.92 -11.31 4.68
CA GLY A 15 5.86 -12.31 4.64
C GLY A 15 4.52 -11.66 4.37
N TYR A 16 3.59 -12.45 3.88
CA TYR A 16 2.22 -12.04 3.60
C TYR A 16 1.23 -12.99 4.24
N GLY A 17 0.18 -12.42 4.78
CA GLY A 17 -0.92 -13.19 5.33
C GLY A 17 -2.08 -12.31 5.79
N LEU A 18 -3.16 -12.98 6.13
CA LEU A 18 -4.44 -12.41 6.49
C LEU A 18 -4.96 -13.11 7.77
N THR A 19 -5.86 -12.49 8.48
CA THR A 19 -6.58 -13.14 9.57
C THR A 19 -7.29 -14.41 9.07
N GLU A 20 -7.84 -14.34 7.86
CA GLU A 20 -8.53 -15.43 7.19
C GLU A 20 -7.63 -16.57 6.70
N SER A 21 -6.30 -16.40 6.78
CA SER A 21 -5.31 -17.41 6.41
C SER A 21 -4.47 -17.90 7.60
N LEU A 22 -4.95 -17.75 8.82
CA LEU A 22 -4.20 -18.07 10.05
C LEU A 22 -2.81 -17.41 10.08
N ALA A 23 -2.74 -16.16 9.66
CA ALA A 23 -1.60 -15.25 9.62
C ALA A 23 -0.68 -15.39 8.39
N THR A 24 -0.29 -16.58 7.92
CA THR A 24 0.78 -16.69 6.92
C THR A 24 0.35 -17.43 5.67
N VAL A 25 0.47 -16.79 4.51
CA VAL A 25 0.27 -17.33 3.17
C VAL A 25 1.60 -17.62 2.50
N SER A 26 2.53 -16.68 2.59
CA SER A 26 3.87 -16.76 2.03
C SER A 26 4.89 -16.10 2.97
N CYS A 27 6.12 -16.54 2.87
CA CYS A 27 7.21 -15.99 3.66
C CYS A 27 8.54 -16.17 2.94
N GLU A 28 9.41 -15.18 3.03
CA GLU A 28 10.82 -15.34 2.67
C GLU A 28 11.56 -16.16 3.72
N ASN A 29 12.67 -16.74 3.32
CA ASN A 29 13.60 -17.39 4.23
C ASN A 29 15.03 -17.04 3.84
N LEU A 30 16.01 -17.37 4.69
CA LEU A 30 17.42 -17.02 4.48
C LEU A 30 18.03 -17.57 3.18
N PHE A 31 17.45 -18.63 2.62
CA PHE A 31 17.96 -19.31 1.42
C PHE A 31 17.17 -18.98 0.16
N ALA A 32 15.97 -18.43 0.34
CA ALA A 32 15.07 -18.06 -0.75
C ALA A 32 14.38 -16.73 -0.42
N HIS A 33 14.94 -15.64 -0.93
CA HIS A 33 14.38 -14.30 -0.83
C HIS A 33 14.57 -13.55 -2.15
N GLU A 34 13.65 -12.69 -2.47
CA GLU A 34 13.69 -11.83 -3.65
C GLU A 34 13.23 -10.43 -3.21
N ILE A 35 14.07 -9.42 -3.40
CA ILE A 35 13.77 -8.05 -2.93
C ILE A 35 12.44 -7.56 -3.52
N GLY A 36 11.55 -7.09 -2.63
CA GLY A 36 10.21 -6.62 -2.97
C GLY A 36 9.15 -7.72 -3.04
N SER A 37 9.54 -9.01 -2.92
CA SER A 37 8.57 -10.09 -2.77
C SER A 37 8.05 -10.22 -1.34
N VAL A 38 7.02 -11.01 -1.16
CA VAL A 38 6.54 -11.49 0.14
C VAL A 38 6.82 -12.99 0.33
N GLY A 39 7.82 -13.49 -0.42
CA GLY A 39 8.33 -14.84 -0.31
C GLY A 39 7.58 -15.89 -1.12
N THR A 40 7.91 -17.13 -0.85
CA THR A 40 7.31 -18.32 -1.46
C THR A 40 6.11 -18.79 -0.64
N LEU A 41 5.16 -19.46 -1.29
CA LEU A 41 3.96 -19.95 -0.61
C LEU A 41 4.30 -20.95 0.49
N MET A 42 3.56 -20.88 1.59
CA MET A 42 3.61 -21.89 2.64
C MET A 42 3.13 -23.25 2.10
N PRO A 43 3.61 -24.37 2.67
CA PRO A 43 3.20 -25.71 2.24
C PRO A 43 1.68 -25.87 2.19
N HIS A 44 1.19 -26.51 1.15
CA HIS A 44 -0.24 -26.78 0.90
C HIS A 44 -1.10 -25.53 0.60
N MET A 45 -0.52 -24.33 0.55
CA MET A 45 -1.19 -23.14 0.05
C MET A 45 -1.11 -23.08 -1.47
N GLN A 46 -2.18 -22.63 -2.08
CA GLN A 46 -2.29 -22.41 -3.52
C GLN A 46 -2.69 -20.95 -3.79
N VAL A 47 -2.16 -20.40 -4.86
CA VAL A 47 -2.49 -19.06 -5.34
C VAL A 47 -2.91 -19.16 -6.82
N LYS A 48 -3.91 -18.38 -7.20
CA LYS A 48 -4.16 -18.02 -8.58
C LYS A 48 -4.51 -16.53 -8.66
N LEU A 49 -4.33 -15.94 -9.83
CA LEU A 49 -4.72 -14.56 -10.08
C LEU A 49 -6.13 -14.54 -10.70
N GLY A 50 -7.00 -13.75 -10.11
CA GLY A 50 -8.33 -13.46 -10.59
C GLY A 50 -8.37 -12.20 -11.47
N GLU A 51 -9.56 -11.60 -11.58
CA GLU A 51 -9.74 -10.31 -12.26
C GLU A 51 -8.92 -9.22 -11.55
N ASN A 52 -8.41 -8.26 -12.32
CA ASN A 52 -7.54 -7.17 -11.83
C ASN A 52 -6.30 -7.67 -11.06
N ASN A 53 -5.80 -8.86 -11.40
CA ASN A 53 -4.71 -9.52 -10.70
C ASN A 53 -4.98 -9.76 -9.21
N GLU A 54 -6.25 -9.90 -8.82
CA GLU A 54 -6.61 -10.26 -7.44
C GLU A 54 -5.96 -11.59 -7.05
N ILE A 55 -5.28 -11.59 -5.92
CA ILE A 55 -4.72 -12.80 -5.33
C ILE A 55 -5.86 -13.63 -4.75
N LEU A 56 -6.08 -14.80 -5.31
CA LEU A 56 -7.05 -15.77 -4.83
C LEU A 56 -6.31 -16.92 -4.16
N LEU A 57 -6.74 -17.32 -2.98
CA LEU A 57 -6.07 -18.31 -2.14
C LEU A 57 -6.91 -19.55 -1.92
N LYS A 58 -6.24 -20.70 -1.86
CA LYS A 58 -6.83 -21.96 -1.48
C LYS A 58 -5.85 -22.78 -0.66
N GLY A 59 -6.32 -23.41 0.41
CA GLY A 59 -5.46 -24.23 1.25
C GLY A 59 -6.06 -24.48 2.63
N PRO A 60 -5.43 -25.36 3.42
CA PRO A 60 -5.96 -25.78 4.72
C PRO A 60 -5.98 -24.65 5.76
N ALA A 61 -5.15 -23.61 5.59
CA ALA A 61 -5.10 -22.47 6.48
C ALA A 61 -6.22 -21.43 6.21
N ILE A 62 -6.93 -21.53 5.09
CA ILE A 62 -7.99 -20.59 4.75
C ILE A 62 -9.23 -20.86 5.61
N THR A 63 -9.78 -19.76 6.15
CA THR A 63 -11.04 -19.81 6.92
C THR A 63 -12.15 -20.49 6.14
N LYS A 64 -13.08 -21.12 6.85
CA LYS A 64 -14.31 -21.67 6.24
C LYS A 64 -15.40 -20.61 6.06
N GLY A 65 -15.21 -19.41 6.63
CA GLY A 65 -16.15 -18.31 6.55
C GLY A 65 -16.25 -17.50 7.83
N TYR A 66 -17.14 -16.55 7.84
CA TYR A 66 -17.39 -15.65 8.96
C TYR A 66 -18.57 -16.13 9.80
N TYR A 67 -18.36 -16.23 11.11
CA TYR A 67 -19.36 -16.74 12.04
C TYR A 67 -20.67 -15.95 11.95
N LYS A 68 -21.78 -16.65 11.71
CA LYS A 68 -23.14 -16.08 11.54
C LYS A 68 -23.25 -14.98 10.47
N LYS A 69 -22.35 -14.95 9.46
CA LYS A 69 -22.36 -13.97 8.37
C LYS A 69 -22.31 -14.67 7.00
N GLU A 70 -23.39 -15.36 6.65
CA GLU A 70 -23.47 -16.18 5.42
C GLU A 70 -23.26 -15.36 4.15
N ALA A 71 -23.90 -14.17 4.04
CA ALA A 71 -23.75 -13.31 2.90
C ALA A 71 -22.29 -12.82 2.70
N ALA A 72 -21.62 -12.43 3.79
CA ALA A 72 -20.23 -12.04 3.76
C ALA A 72 -19.32 -13.23 3.42
N THR A 73 -19.62 -14.41 3.96
CA THR A 73 -18.88 -15.64 3.62
C THR A 73 -19.01 -15.96 2.14
N LYS A 74 -20.24 -15.94 1.61
CA LYS A 74 -20.48 -16.20 0.18
C LYS A 74 -19.75 -15.18 -0.72
N ALA A 75 -19.71 -13.91 -0.35
CA ALA A 75 -19.02 -12.88 -1.09
C ALA A 75 -17.48 -13.01 -1.04
N ALA A 76 -16.95 -13.62 0.03
CA ALA A 76 -15.52 -13.79 0.22
C ALA A 76 -14.92 -14.96 -0.58
N PHE A 77 -15.74 -15.79 -1.21
CA PHE A 77 -15.28 -16.92 -2.01
C PHE A 77 -15.80 -16.85 -3.43
N THR A 78 -15.01 -17.37 -4.35
CA THR A 78 -15.45 -17.64 -5.73
C THR A 78 -16.33 -18.89 -5.76
N GLU A 79 -17.06 -19.11 -6.84
CA GLU A 79 -17.93 -20.31 -7.03
C GLU A 79 -17.13 -21.61 -6.98
N ASP A 80 -15.86 -21.60 -7.41
CA ASP A 80 -14.93 -22.75 -7.37
C ASP A 80 -14.13 -22.83 -6.06
N GLY A 81 -14.51 -22.04 -5.05
CA GLY A 81 -14.05 -22.16 -3.66
C GLY A 81 -12.69 -21.53 -3.38
N TRP A 82 -12.28 -20.52 -4.14
CA TRP A 82 -11.09 -19.72 -3.83
C TRP A 82 -11.48 -18.52 -2.98
N PHE A 83 -10.68 -18.25 -1.96
CA PHE A 83 -10.84 -17.09 -1.11
C PHE A 83 -10.33 -15.82 -1.82
N ARG A 84 -11.15 -14.78 -1.82
CA ARG A 84 -10.85 -13.45 -2.35
C ARG A 84 -10.14 -12.62 -1.31
N THR A 85 -8.86 -12.32 -1.53
CA THR A 85 -8.10 -11.53 -0.56
C THR A 85 -8.43 -10.04 -0.62
N GLY A 86 -8.80 -9.55 -1.79
CA GLY A 86 -8.90 -8.12 -2.08
C GLY A 86 -7.55 -7.43 -2.25
N ASP A 87 -6.45 -8.19 -2.29
CA ASP A 87 -5.11 -7.72 -2.59
C ASP A 87 -4.75 -8.11 -4.02
N ALA A 88 -4.10 -7.23 -4.76
CA ALA A 88 -3.57 -7.51 -6.09
C ALA A 88 -2.09 -7.84 -6.03
N GLY A 89 -1.63 -8.64 -7.00
CA GLY A 89 -0.24 -9.02 -7.07
C GLY A 89 0.10 -9.86 -8.30
N TYR A 90 1.29 -10.42 -8.30
CA TYR A 90 1.75 -11.31 -9.37
C TYR A 90 2.76 -12.33 -8.84
N MET A 91 2.94 -13.41 -9.61
CA MET A 91 4.01 -14.39 -9.37
C MET A 91 5.19 -14.10 -10.29
N LYS A 92 6.40 -14.19 -9.74
CA LYS A 92 7.66 -14.22 -10.51
C LYS A 92 8.45 -15.46 -10.08
N GLY A 93 8.43 -16.49 -10.90
CA GLY A 93 8.85 -17.82 -10.45
C GLY A 93 7.98 -18.30 -9.29
N ASP A 94 8.61 -18.70 -8.21
CA ASP A 94 7.93 -19.17 -7.00
C ASP A 94 7.61 -18.04 -5.99
N PHE A 95 8.04 -16.81 -6.29
CA PHE A 95 7.87 -15.66 -5.39
C PHE A 95 6.59 -14.90 -5.68
N LEU A 96 5.85 -14.59 -4.61
CA LEU A 96 4.67 -13.75 -4.64
C LEU A 96 5.05 -12.28 -4.41
N PHE A 97 4.50 -11.39 -5.24
CA PHE A 97 4.64 -9.94 -5.12
C PHE A 97 3.27 -9.31 -4.93
N LEU A 98 3.15 -8.44 -3.93
CA LEU A 98 1.97 -7.60 -3.75
C LEU A 98 2.17 -6.29 -4.50
N THR A 99 1.10 -5.80 -5.11
CA THR A 99 1.09 -4.50 -5.78
C THR A 99 0.25 -3.48 -5.04
N GLU A 100 -1.01 -3.80 -4.78
CA GLU A 100 -1.97 -2.85 -4.23
C GLU A 100 -3.17 -3.58 -3.60
N ARG A 101 -3.95 -2.84 -2.85
CA ARG A 101 -5.22 -3.32 -2.31
C ARG A 101 -6.36 -2.91 -3.22
N ILE A 102 -7.10 -3.86 -3.76
CA ILE A 102 -8.17 -3.60 -4.74
C ILE A 102 -9.27 -2.71 -4.16
N LYS A 103 -9.59 -2.89 -2.87
CA LYS A 103 -10.60 -2.07 -2.18
C LYS A 103 -10.16 -0.62 -1.94
N ASP A 104 -8.85 -0.39 -1.95
CA ASP A 104 -8.27 0.94 -1.72
C ASP A 104 -7.99 1.67 -3.05
N LEU A 105 -8.30 1.03 -4.18
CA LEU A 105 -8.22 1.67 -5.49
C LEU A 105 -9.36 2.69 -5.65
N PHE A 106 -9.00 3.92 -5.94
CA PHE A 106 -9.96 4.93 -6.34
C PHE A 106 -10.28 4.82 -7.83
N LYS A 107 -11.56 4.85 -8.18
CA LYS A 107 -12.00 4.93 -9.56
C LYS A 107 -12.32 6.38 -9.91
N THR A 108 -11.49 6.97 -10.75
CA THR A 108 -11.75 8.32 -11.25
C THR A 108 -13.01 8.34 -12.12
N SER A 109 -13.62 9.52 -12.30
CA SER A 109 -14.79 9.69 -13.17
C SER A 109 -14.54 9.29 -14.65
N ASN A 110 -13.26 9.22 -15.05
CA ASN A 110 -12.84 8.76 -16.38
C ASN A 110 -12.62 7.23 -16.44
N GLY A 111 -12.94 6.49 -15.35
CA GLY A 111 -12.82 5.05 -15.27
C GLY A 111 -11.41 4.52 -15.00
N LYS A 112 -10.42 5.39 -14.78
CA LYS A 112 -9.06 4.96 -14.41
C LYS A 112 -8.99 4.61 -12.93
N TYR A 113 -8.30 3.52 -12.63
CA TYR A 113 -7.97 3.15 -11.26
C TYR A 113 -6.69 3.83 -10.80
N ILE A 114 -6.73 4.39 -9.61
CA ILE A 114 -5.61 5.05 -8.93
C ILE A 114 -5.32 4.28 -7.64
N ALA A 115 -4.07 3.90 -7.46
CA ALA A 115 -3.57 3.30 -6.22
C ALA A 115 -3.04 4.41 -5.29
N PRO A 116 -3.83 4.92 -4.34
CA PRO A 116 -3.43 6.06 -3.52
C PRO A 116 -2.19 5.75 -2.71
N GLN A 117 -2.11 4.58 -2.07
CA GLN A 117 -0.98 4.18 -1.24
C GLN A 117 0.35 4.15 -2.00
N ALA A 118 0.35 3.74 -3.27
CA ALA A 118 1.56 3.73 -4.09
C ALA A 118 2.10 5.15 -4.35
N ILE A 119 1.22 6.13 -4.47
CA ILE A 119 1.57 7.54 -4.63
C ILE A 119 2.00 8.11 -3.29
N GLU A 120 1.21 7.92 -2.24
CA GLU A 120 1.46 8.40 -0.89
C GLU A 120 2.83 7.93 -0.37
N THR A 121 3.14 6.64 -0.53
CA THR A 121 4.44 6.06 -0.12
C THR A 121 5.63 6.69 -0.83
N LYS A 122 5.48 7.11 -2.08
CA LYS A 122 6.54 7.79 -2.83
C LYS A 122 6.71 9.24 -2.41
N MET A 123 5.61 9.91 -2.10
CA MET A 123 5.62 11.33 -1.76
C MET A 123 6.04 11.59 -0.30
N VAL A 124 5.68 10.72 0.63
CA VAL A 124 6.02 10.85 2.06
C VAL A 124 7.53 10.76 2.35
N VAL A 125 8.35 10.35 1.37
CA VAL A 125 9.83 10.38 1.48
C VAL A 125 10.37 11.80 1.40
N ASP A 126 9.59 12.77 0.90
CA ASP A 126 9.98 14.16 0.90
C ASP A 126 10.00 14.71 2.33
N ARG A 127 11.11 15.34 2.71
CA ARG A 127 11.34 15.83 4.08
C ARG A 127 10.34 16.86 4.58
N TYR A 128 9.69 17.58 3.65
CA TYR A 128 8.70 18.60 3.99
C TYR A 128 7.29 18.05 4.19
N ILE A 129 7.07 16.77 3.91
CA ILE A 129 5.77 16.10 4.03
C ILE A 129 5.77 15.19 5.27
N ASP A 130 4.97 15.55 6.27
CA ASP A 130 4.72 14.71 7.46
C ASP A 130 3.68 13.63 7.16
N GLN A 131 2.56 14.04 6.54
CA GLN A 131 1.50 13.13 6.14
C GLN A 131 0.91 13.57 4.80
N ILE A 132 0.43 12.59 4.04
CA ILE A 132 -0.23 12.84 2.75
C ILE A 132 -1.42 11.89 2.61
N SER A 133 -2.50 12.38 2.03
CA SER A 133 -3.64 11.57 1.62
C SER A 133 -4.07 11.94 0.22
N ILE A 134 -4.17 10.96 -0.65
CA ILE A 134 -4.61 11.12 -2.03
C ILE A 134 -6.13 11.12 -2.10
N ILE A 135 -6.69 12.05 -2.85
CA ILE A 135 -8.12 12.21 -3.09
C ILE A 135 -8.37 12.11 -4.60
N ALA A 136 -8.96 11.01 -5.05
CA ALA A 136 -9.19 10.75 -6.46
C ALA A 136 -10.56 10.11 -6.77
N ASP A 137 -11.25 9.57 -5.75
CA ASP A 137 -12.47 8.81 -5.94
C ASP A 137 -13.58 9.66 -6.58
N GLU A 138 -14.15 9.17 -7.67
CA GLU A 138 -15.17 9.84 -8.49
C GLU A 138 -14.78 11.24 -9.03
N ARG A 139 -13.51 11.65 -8.89
CA ARG A 139 -13.03 12.96 -9.35
C ARG A 139 -12.43 12.89 -10.75
N LYS A 140 -12.43 14.02 -11.45
CA LYS A 140 -11.80 14.14 -12.78
C LYS A 140 -10.27 14.25 -12.71
N PHE A 141 -9.72 14.56 -11.54
CA PHE A 141 -8.29 14.73 -11.31
C PHE A 141 -7.92 14.15 -9.95
N VAL A 142 -6.65 13.82 -9.81
CA VAL A 142 -6.06 13.41 -8.54
C VAL A 142 -5.60 14.65 -7.79
N ALA A 143 -5.95 14.75 -6.52
CA ALA A 143 -5.49 15.77 -5.60
C ALA A 143 -4.85 15.13 -4.38
N ALA A 144 -4.06 15.88 -3.64
CA ALA A 144 -3.47 15.45 -2.39
C ALA A 144 -3.83 16.44 -1.27
N LEU A 145 -4.12 15.91 -0.09
CA LEU A 145 -4.12 16.67 1.14
C LEU A 145 -2.79 16.40 1.83
N ILE A 146 -2.00 17.45 2.03
CA ILE A 146 -0.66 17.35 2.61
C ILE A 146 -0.66 18.01 3.98
N VAL A 147 -0.16 17.29 4.98
CA VAL A 147 0.25 17.86 6.26
C VAL A 147 1.76 18.08 6.18
N PRO A 148 2.23 19.33 6.19
CA PRO A 148 3.65 19.60 6.08
C PRO A 148 4.39 19.32 7.41
N ASP A 149 5.67 19.02 7.35
CA ASP A 149 6.54 19.15 8.50
C ASP A 149 6.71 20.62 8.84
N TYR A 150 5.94 21.09 9.81
CA TYR A 150 5.89 22.49 10.18
C TYR A 150 7.25 23.06 10.56
N LYS A 151 8.11 22.29 11.23
CA LYS A 151 9.45 22.73 11.64
C LYS A 151 10.35 22.97 10.43
N LEU A 152 10.31 22.08 9.46
CA LEU A 152 11.11 22.23 8.24
C LEU A 152 10.59 23.36 7.35
N VAL A 153 9.27 23.57 7.32
CA VAL A 153 8.67 24.72 6.60
C VAL A 153 9.06 26.05 7.27
N GLU A 154 9.10 26.13 8.59
CA GLU A 154 9.60 27.31 9.31
C GLU A 154 11.09 27.57 9.03
N GLN A 155 11.92 26.52 9.00
CA GLN A 155 13.33 26.66 8.63
C GLN A 155 13.50 27.18 7.19
N PHE A 156 12.73 26.60 6.26
CA PHE A 156 12.69 27.07 4.87
C PHE A 156 12.28 28.56 4.77
N ALA A 157 11.25 28.97 5.53
CA ALA A 157 10.80 30.35 5.58
C ALA A 157 11.90 31.29 6.08
N ALA A 158 12.61 30.88 7.14
CA ALA A 158 13.72 31.65 7.68
C ALA A 158 14.87 31.79 6.67
N GLU A 159 15.24 30.70 5.97
CA GLU A 159 16.26 30.71 4.92
C GLU A 159 15.88 31.64 3.75
N LYS A 160 14.58 31.74 3.45
CA LYS A 160 14.06 32.59 2.36
C LYS A 160 13.71 34.02 2.81
N GLY A 161 13.85 34.33 4.10
CA GLY A 161 13.50 35.62 4.67
C GLY A 161 12.01 35.94 4.64
N ILE A 162 11.14 34.92 4.63
CA ILE A 162 9.68 35.06 4.63
C ILE A 162 9.23 35.48 6.02
N GLN A 163 8.55 36.64 6.11
CA GLN A 163 7.93 37.11 7.35
C GLN A 163 6.47 36.62 7.38
N TYR A 164 6.01 36.15 8.53
CA TYR A 164 4.65 35.68 8.74
C TYR A 164 4.24 35.88 10.18
N ALA A 165 2.96 36.11 10.43
CA ALA A 165 2.40 36.30 11.77
C ALA A 165 1.82 34.98 12.35
N SER A 166 1.51 34.02 11.51
CA SER A 166 0.96 32.72 11.92
C SER A 166 1.30 31.62 10.92
N MET A 167 1.27 30.35 11.36
CA MET A 167 1.46 29.20 10.48
C MET A 167 0.42 29.19 9.33
N ALA A 168 -0.82 29.57 9.61
CA ALA A 168 -1.87 29.63 8.59
C ALA A 168 -1.57 30.68 7.49
N GLU A 169 -0.85 31.74 7.81
CA GLU A 169 -0.37 32.73 6.85
C GLU A 169 0.83 32.18 6.07
N LEU A 170 1.79 31.57 6.76
CA LEU A 170 2.96 30.95 6.13
C LEU A 170 2.57 29.93 5.07
N LEU A 171 1.62 29.05 5.35
CA LEU A 171 1.13 28.03 4.42
C LEU A 171 0.37 28.59 3.20
N LYS A 172 0.00 29.88 3.23
CA LYS A 172 -0.61 30.58 2.08
C LYS A 172 0.41 31.37 1.26
N ASN A 173 1.66 31.44 1.71
CA ASN A 173 2.73 32.12 0.97
C ASN A 173 3.02 31.36 -0.33
N GLU A 174 3.08 32.06 -1.46
CA GLU A 174 3.29 31.46 -2.79
C GLU A 174 4.58 30.65 -2.86
N THR A 175 5.67 31.12 -2.24
CA THR A 175 6.95 30.43 -2.21
C THR A 175 6.86 29.09 -1.44
N VAL A 176 6.04 29.06 -0.39
CA VAL A 176 5.78 27.82 0.38
C VAL A 176 4.85 26.89 -0.39
N ILE A 177 3.84 27.44 -1.07
CA ILE A 177 2.96 26.63 -1.94
C ILE A 177 3.74 25.99 -3.07
N GLU A 178 4.68 26.73 -3.69
CA GLU A 178 5.55 26.17 -4.74
C GLU A 178 6.48 25.05 -4.27
N LEU A 179 6.81 24.99 -2.99
CA LEU A 179 7.58 23.90 -2.39
C LEU A 179 6.86 22.53 -2.51
N PHE A 180 5.52 22.55 -2.54
CA PHE A 180 4.67 21.34 -2.61
C PHE A 180 4.07 21.09 -4.01
N ARG A 181 4.50 21.82 -5.04
CA ARG A 181 4.11 21.62 -6.44
C ARG A 181 5.11 20.79 -7.22
#